data_bfea055326fdc6f2ed7b0644dd1eac55
#
_entry.id   bfea055326fdc6f2ed7b0644dd1eac55
#
_cell.length_a   1.000
_cell.length_b   1.000
_cell.length_c   1.000
_cell.angle_alpha   90.00
_cell.angle_beta   90.00
_cell.angle_gamma   90.00
#
_symmetry.space_group_name_H-M   'P 1'
#
loop_
_entity.id
_entity.type
_entity.pdbx_description
1 polymer ?
#
loop_
_entity_poly.entity_id
_entity_poly.type
_entity_poly.pdbx_seq_one_letter_code
_entity_poly.pdbx_strand_id
1 'polypeptide(L)'
;MITGWERERRQHFDEVVGDYDRVRPEYPCELFEDIFRYIGTGPAKKALEIGAGTGKATVHFLNAGYDVTAVEIGENMSAFLKERFKGSGNFSVCTAPFENALLEEGAYDLVYAAAAFHWVDAEIGCPKVFRLLRNKGAFVLFRYITVPADGDELYEEIQTLYRKYFKPYKRPIRKTGAELWEPSEIKKRFGFEDLKQYGFSDISTKLYSGSKTYNADEYIALLETFADHRSRPESEKAPLYSGIREAILRHGGRHKVDYTFMLYMGRKYI
;
A
#
# COMPACT_ATOMS: atom_id res chain seq x y z
N MET A 1 -17.14 3.71 3.99
CA MET A 1 -17.46 2.84 2.83
C MET A 1 -16.83 3.46 1.61
N ILE A 2 -15.98 2.73 0.91
CA ILE A 2 -15.48 3.12 -0.41
C ILE A 2 -16.66 2.94 -1.37
N THR A 3 -17.07 4.01 -2.02
CA THR A 3 -18.19 3.98 -2.98
C THR A 3 -17.77 3.20 -4.24
N GLY A 4 -18.72 2.62 -5.00
CA GLY A 4 -18.42 1.74 -6.15
C GLY A 4 -17.48 2.36 -7.20
N TRP A 5 -17.55 3.69 -7.41
CA TRP A 5 -16.67 4.42 -8.34
C TRP A 5 -15.20 4.48 -7.86
N GLU A 6 -14.92 4.37 -6.56
CA GLU A 6 -13.55 4.32 -6.05
C GLU A 6 -12.91 2.95 -6.30
N ARG A 7 -13.70 1.87 -6.34
CA ARG A 7 -13.19 0.54 -6.69
C ARG A 7 -12.78 0.42 -8.17
N GLU A 8 -13.47 1.10 -9.07
CA GLU A 8 -13.09 1.15 -10.48
C GLU A 8 -11.73 1.82 -10.69
N ARG A 9 -11.33 2.74 -9.81
CA ARG A 9 -10.04 3.43 -9.86
C ARG A 9 -8.83 2.53 -9.58
N ARG A 10 -9.00 1.35 -9.02
CA ARG A 10 -7.88 0.42 -8.78
C ARG A 10 -7.17 -0.02 -10.07
N GLN A 11 -7.84 0.06 -11.23
CA GLN A 11 -7.24 -0.21 -12.54
C GLN A 11 -6.34 0.93 -13.04
N HIS A 12 -6.48 2.15 -12.53
CA HIS A 12 -5.68 3.29 -12.97
C HIS A 12 -4.18 3.16 -12.67
N PHE A 13 -3.79 2.30 -11.74
CA PHE A 13 -2.39 2.04 -11.42
C PHE A 13 -1.68 1.27 -12.54
N ASP A 14 -2.42 0.52 -13.34
CA ASP A 14 -1.90 -0.33 -14.42
C ASP A 14 -1.28 0.45 -15.58
N GLU A 15 -1.56 1.75 -15.69
CA GLU A 15 -1.03 2.61 -16.74
C GLU A 15 0.33 3.25 -16.41
N VAL A 16 0.78 3.20 -15.14
CA VAL A 16 1.97 3.91 -14.63
C VAL A 16 2.99 3.00 -13.94
N VAL A 17 3.08 1.75 -14.39
CA VAL A 17 3.91 0.70 -13.76
C VAL A 17 5.34 1.14 -13.48
N GLY A 18 6.04 1.74 -14.47
CA GLY A 18 7.43 2.16 -14.35
C GLY A 18 7.63 3.30 -13.34
N ASP A 19 6.77 4.31 -13.39
CA ASP A 19 6.83 5.41 -12.43
C ASP A 19 6.44 4.93 -11.03
N TYR A 20 5.43 4.08 -10.92
CA TYR A 20 5.01 3.51 -9.65
C TYR A 20 6.18 2.81 -8.93
N ASP A 21 6.92 1.95 -9.63
CA ASP A 21 8.08 1.24 -9.04
C ASP A 21 9.19 2.20 -8.59
N ARG A 22 9.47 3.22 -9.39
CA ARG A 22 10.56 4.18 -9.14
C ARG A 22 10.26 5.15 -8.00
N VAL A 23 9.04 5.70 -7.93
CA VAL A 23 8.75 6.84 -7.05
C VAL A 23 8.11 6.47 -5.72
N ARG A 24 7.35 5.37 -5.63
CA ARG A 24 6.76 4.94 -4.36
C ARG A 24 7.83 4.61 -3.33
N PRO A 25 7.62 4.93 -2.02
CA PRO A 25 8.60 4.59 -0.99
C PRO A 25 8.76 3.08 -0.83
N GLU A 26 9.96 2.66 -0.42
CA GLU A 26 10.22 1.30 0.03
C GLU A 26 9.70 1.11 1.46
N TYR A 27 9.35 -0.13 1.81
CA TYR A 27 8.98 -0.49 3.17
C TYR A 27 10.24 -0.69 4.03
N PRO A 28 10.22 -0.29 5.31
CA PRO A 28 11.35 -0.54 6.23
C PRO A 28 11.65 -2.04 6.36
N CYS A 29 12.93 -2.40 6.43
CA CYS A 29 13.34 -3.79 6.60
C CYS A 29 12.82 -4.39 7.91
N GLU A 30 12.80 -3.59 8.97
CA GLU A 30 12.30 -3.97 10.29
C GLU A 30 10.82 -4.40 10.26
N LEU A 31 10.03 -3.86 9.33
CA LEU A 31 8.65 -4.28 9.13
C LEU A 31 8.58 -5.75 8.70
N PHE A 32 9.43 -6.18 7.77
CA PHE A 32 9.48 -7.58 7.33
C PHE A 32 10.06 -8.50 8.39
N GLU A 33 11.07 -8.06 9.14
CA GLU A 33 11.62 -8.81 10.28
C GLU A 33 10.53 -9.10 11.33
N ASP A 34 9.68 -8.12 11.62
CA ASP A 34 8.57 -8.28 12.55
C ASP A 34 7.49 -9.22 11.98
N ILE A 35 7.20 -9.15 10.68
CA ILE A 35 6.31 -10.12 10.03
C ILE A 35 6.87 -11.53 10.16
N PHE A 36 8.15 -11.75 9.84
CA PHE A 36 8.77 -13.08 9.91
C PHE A 36 8.82 -13.60 11.34
N ARG A 37 9.09 -12.73 12.32
CA ARG A 37 9.05 -13.09 13.75
C ARG A 37 7.64 -13.46 14.19
N TYR A 38 6.63 -12.71 13.76
CA TYR A 38 5.23 -13.00 14.05
C TYR A 38 4.79 -14.34 13.44
N ILE A 39 5.12 -14.63 12.19
CA ILE A 39 4.74 -15.88 11.52
C ILE A 39 5.52 -17.08 12.10
N GLY A 40 6.73 -16.84 12.59
CA GLY A 40 7.64 -17.86 13.10
C GLY A 40 8.41 -18.59 11.98
N THR A 41 9.41 -19.37 12.39
CA THR A 41 10.23 -20.21 11.51
C THR A 41 9.51 -21.52 11.20
N GLY A 42 9.77 -22.12 10.03
CA GLY A 42 9.16 -23.41 9.64
C GLY A 42 9.59 -23.82 8.22
N PRO A 43 9.18 -25.00 7.74
CA PRO A 43 9.46 -25.45 6.38
C PRO A 43 8.87 -24.47 5.35
N ALA A 44 9.18 -24.68 4.08
CA ALA A 44 8.72 -23.85 2.96
C ALA A 44 7.26 -23.40 3.14
N LYS A 45 7.05 -22.09 3.20
CA LYS A 45 5.74 -21.49 3.50
C LYS A 45 5.10 -20.98 2.23
N LYS A 46 3.79 -21.22 2.09
CA LYS A 46 2.99 -20.64 1.02
C LYS A 46 2.43 -19.29 1.44
N ALA A 47 2.71 -18.28 0.65
CA ALA A 47 2.19 -16.92 0.84
C ALA A 47 1.29 -16.51 -0.33
N LEU A 48 0.24 -15.77 -0.03
CA LEU A 48 -0.63 -15.13 -0.99
C LEU A 48 -0.51 -13.61 -0.82
N GLU A 49 -0.16 -12.91 -1.88
CA GLU A 49 -0.16 -11.45 -1.91
C GLU A 49 -1.39 -10.91 -2.64
N ILE A 50 -2.10 -9.98 -2.00
CA ILE A 50 -3.28 -9.32 -2.58
C ILE A 50 -2.86 -7.94 -3.09
N GLY A 51 -2.98 -7.71 -4.41
CA GLY A 51 -2.61 -6.46 -5.07
C GLY A 51 -1.10 -6.22 -5.03
N ALA A 52 -0.35 -7.12 -5.67
CA ALA A 52 1.12 -7.11 -5.61
C ALA A 52 1.76 -5.90 -6.30
N GLY A 53 1.04 -5.23 -7.22
CA GLY A 53 1.54 -4.09 -7.96
C GLY A 53 2.82 -4.41 -8.71
N THR A 54 3.90 -3.69 -8.41
CA THR A 54 5.22 -3.94 -9.02
C THR A 54 6.07 -4.96 -8.26
N GLY A 55 5.57 -5.55 -7.17
CA GLY A 55 6.29 -6.57 -6.39
C GLY A 55 7.28 -6.03 -5.37
N LYS A 56 7.12 -4.78 -4.92
CA LYS A 56 7.98 -4.18 -3.89
C LYS A 56 7.96 -4.98 -2.57
N ALA A 57 6.83 -5.53 -2.19
CA ALA A 57 6.74 -6.39 -1.02
C ALA A 57 7.08 -7.85 -1.36
N THR A 58 6.66 -8.34 -2.53
CA THR A 58 6.89 -9.71 -3.01
C THR A 58 8.34 -10.16 -2.87
N VAL A 59 9.30 -9.30 -3.26
CA VAL A 59 10.73 -9.61 -3.27
C VAL A 59 11.24 -10.04 -1.89
N HIS A 60 10.74 -9.46 -0.80
CA HIS A 60 11.16 -9.80 0.57
C HIS A 60 10.75 -11.21 0.97
N PHE A 61 9.53 -11.63 0.57
CA PHE A 61 9.04 -12.98 0.86
C PHE A 61 9.72 -14.03 -0.02
N LEU A 62 9.96 -13.74 -1.30
CA LEU A 62 10.72 -14.63 -2.18
C LEU A 62 12.15 -14.84 -1.67
N ASN A 63 12.83 -13.77 -1.25
CA ASN A 63 14.18 -13.84 -0.68
C ASN A 63 14.21 -14.61 0.65
N ALA A 64 13.11 -14.60 1.40
CA ALA A 64 12.94 -15.39 2.61
C ALA A 64 12.52 -16.86 2.34
N GLY A 65 12.44 -17.26 1.06
CA GLY A 65 12.17 -18.66 0.66
C GLY A 65 10.70 -19.04 0.65
N TYR A 66 9.77 -18.06 0.63
CA TYR A 66 8.34 -18.35 0.48
C TYR A 66 8.00 -18.73 -0.96
N ASP A 67 7.03 -19.61 -1.10
CA ASP A 67 6.32 -19.84 -2.36
C ASP A 67 5.18 -18.81 -2.44
N VAL A 68 5.31 -17.81 -3.32
CA VAL A 68 4.41 -16.67 -3.37
C VAL A 68 3.48 -16.75 -4.58
N THR A 69 2.18 -16.77 -4.30
CA THR A 69 1.15 -16.53 -5.30
C THR A 69 0.70 -15.06 -5.17
N ALA A 70 0.86 -14.27 -6.22
CA ALA A 70 0.35 -12.90 -6.29
C ALA A 70 -1.02 -12.87 -6.97
N VAL A 71 -1.97 -12.13 -6.42
CA VAL A 71 -3.22 -11.77 -7.10
C VAL A 71 -3.15 -10.30 -7.46
N GLU A 72 -3.20 -10.00 -8.75
CA GLU A 72 -3.10 -8.64 -9.26
C GLU A 72 -4.19 -8.40 -10.31
N ILE A 73 -4.91 -7.27 -10.19
CA ILE A 73 -6.03 -6.96 -11.08
C ILE A 73 -5.55 -6.38 -12.42
N GLY A 74 -4.41 -5.67 -12.43
CA GLY A 74 -3.85 -5.02 -13.60
C GLY A 74 -3.11 -6.00 -14.51
N GLU A 75 -3.40 -5.97 -15.80
CA GLU A 75 -2.73 -6.82 -16.79
C GLU A 75 -1.26 -6.40 -16.98
N ASN A 76 -0.98 -5.09 -17.05
CA ASN A 76 0.37 -4.55 -17.20
C ASN A 76 1.21 -4.79 -15.94
N MET A 77 0.62 -4.60 -14.75
CA MET A 77 1.27 -4.94 -13.49
C MET A 77 1.57 -6.44 -13.41
N SER A 78 0.63 -7.30 -13.81
CA SER A 78 0.83 -8.75 -13.85
C SER A 78 1.93 -9.16 -14.84
N ALA A 79 1.99 -8.52 -16.01
CA ALA A 79 3.05 -8.75 -16.99
C ALA A 79 4.42 -8.29 -16.44
N PHE A 80 4.46 -7.15 -15.79
CA PHE A 80 5.66 -6.65 -15.11
C PHE A 80 6.15 -7.61 -14.02
N LEU A 81 5.25 -8.14 -13.19
CA LEU A 81 5.59 -9.14 -12.15
C LEU A 81 6.17 -10.42 -12.75
N LYS A 82 5.58 -10.92 -13.84
CA LYS A 82 6.08 -12.11 -14.55
C LYS A 82 7.49 -11.92 -15.06
N GLU A 83 7.80 -10.75 -15.64
CA GLU A 83 9.14 -10.45 -16.12
C GLU A 83 10.12 -10.20 -14.98
N ARG A 84 9.71 -9.43 -13.94
CA ARG A 84 10.56 -9.12 -12.78
C ARG A 84 11.02 -10.39 -12.04
N PHE A 85 10.13 -11.36 -11.88
CA PHE A 85 10.40 -12.60 -11.16
C PHE A 85 10.58 -13.81 -12.07
N LYS A 86 10.89 -13.56 -13.35
CA LYS A 86 11.20 -14.59 -14.34
C LYS A 86 12.35 -15.48 -13.87
N GLY A 87 12.09 -16.78 -13.82
CA GLY A 87 13.07 -17.74 -13.31
C GLY A 87 13.04 -18.00 -11.80
N SER A 88 12.24 -17.26 -11.05
CA SER A 88 11.92 -17.61 -9.66
C SER A 88 10.95 -18.77 -9.64
N GLY A 89 11.44 -19.98 -9.36
CA GLY A 89 10.60 -21.20 -9.35
C GLY A 89 9.52 -21.23 -8.26
N ASN A 90 9.55 -20.25 -7.36
CA ASN A 90 8.63 -20.09 -6.23
C ASN A 90 7.73 -18.87 -6.34
N PHE A 91 7.46 -18.40 -7.58
CA PHE A 91 6.56 -17.27 -7.83
C PHE A 91 5.51 -17.60 -8.90
N SER A 92 4.28 -17.22 -8.62
CA SER A 92 3.18 -17.26 -9.59
C SER A 92 2.28 -16.01 -9.46
N VAL A 93 1.60 -15.63 -10.56
CA VAL A 93 0.64 -14.52 -10.55
C VAL A 93 -0.67 -14.93 -11.19
N CYS A 94 -1.77 -14.60 -10.48
CA CYS A 94 -3.14 -14.72 -10.93
C CYS A 94 -3.67 -13.32 -11.27
N THR A 95 -3.96 -13.08 -12.54
CA THR A 95 -4.52 -11.77 -12.99
C THR A 95 -6.03 -11.80 -12.83
N ALA A 96 -6.52 -11.26 -11.71
CA ALA A 96 -7.94 -11.18 -11.39
C ALA A 96 -8.20 -10.19 -10.24
N PRO A 97 -9.41 -9.66 -10.08
CA PRO A 97 -9.84 -9.08 -8.81
C PRO A 97 -9.76 -10.14 -7.70
N PHE A 98 -9.26 -9.77 -6.52
CA PHE A 98 -9.11 -10.72 -5.41
C PHE A 98 -10.43 -11.40 -5.06
N GLU A 99 -11.52 -10.65 -5.12
CA GLU A 99 -12.87 -11.15 -4.82
C GLU A 99 -13.25 -12.37 -5.70
N ASN A 100 -12.77 -12.38 -6.96
CA ASN A 100 -13.11 -13.38 -7.97
C ASN A 100 -12.02 -14.43 -8.21
N ALA A 101 -10.81 -14.23 -7.68
CA ALA A 101 -9.70 -15.16 -7.86
C ALA A 101 -10.03 -16.54 -7.29
N LEU A 102 -9.87 -17.58 -8.11
CA LEU A 102 -10.03 -18.98 -7.69
C LEU A 102 -8.75 -19.45 -7.03
N LEU A 103 -8.80 -19.66 -5.72
CA LEU A 103 -7.66 -19.98 -4.87
C LEU A 103 -8.01 -21.17 -3.97
N GLU A 104 -7.01 -21.98 -3.63
CA GLU A 104 -7.18 -23.15 -2.78
C GLU A 104 -7.41 -22.74 -1.32
N GLU A 105 -8.50 -23.21 -0.71
CA GLU A 105 -8.82 -22.94 0.69
C GLU A 105 -7.90 -23.76 1.63
N GLY A 106 -7.53 -23.15 2.76
CA GLY A 106 -6.66 -23.79 3.76
C GLY A 106 -5.22 -24.03 3.30
N ALA A 107 -4.80 -23.42 2.18
CA ALA A 107 -3.51 -23.70 1.57
C ALA A 107 -2.37 -22.78 2.05
N TYR A 108 -2.69 -21.58 2.56
CA TYR A 108 -1.69 -20.55 2.80
C TYR A 108 -1.32 -20.41 4.27
N ASP A 109 -0.01 -20.28 4.55
CA ASP A 109 0.53 -19.91 5.86
C ASP A 109 0.35 -18.42 6.13
N LEU A 110 0.42 -17.64 5.05
CA LEU A 110 0.41 -16.21 5.07
C LEU A 110 -0.48 -15.69 3.94
N VAL A 111 -1.38 -14.77 4.25
CA VAL A 111 -2.00 -13.88 3.27
C VAL A 111 -1.62 -12.47 3.65
N TYR A 112 -1.12 -11.68 2.70
CA TYR A 112 -0.73 -10.30 2.98
C TYR A 112 -1.15 -9.34 1.88
N ALA A 113 -1.23 -8.05 2.25
CA ALA A 113 -1.47 -6.97 1.32
C ALA A 113 -0.67 -5.72 1.70
N ALA A 114 0.13 -5.26 0.74
CA ALA A 114 0.97 -4.06 0.84
C ALA A 114 0.27 -2.88 0.17
N ALA A 115 -0.34 -1.99 0.94
CA ALA A 115 -1.09 -0.82 0.46
C ALA A 115 -2.18 -1.13 -0.60
N ALA A 116 -2.79 -2.31 -0.53
CA ALA A 116 -3.77 -2.76 -1.52
C ALA A 116 -5.14 -3.12 -0.91
N PHE A 117 -5.22 -3.70 0.29
CA PHE A 117 -6.46 -4.28 0.82
C PHE A 117 -7.59 -3.26 1.04
N HIS A 118 -7.28 -1.98 1.21
CA HIS A 118 -8.29 -0.92 1.31
C HIS A 118 -9.15 -0.74 0.04
N TRP A 119 -8.76 -1.36 -1.07
CA TRP A 119 -9.54 -1.44 -2.30
C TRP A 119 -10.48 -2.65 -2.35
N VAL A 120 -10.29 -3.64 -1.47
CA VAL A 120 -11.13 -4.83 -1.34
C VAL A 120 -12.27 -4.55 -0.37
N ASP A 121 -13.46 -5.07 -0.65
CA ASP A 121 -14.56 -5.03 0.30
C ASP A 121 -14.24 -5.92 1.49
N ALA A 122 -14.16 -5.35 2.69
CA ALA A 122 -13.79 -6.10 3.88
C ALA A 122 -14.78 -7.23 4.21
N GLU A 123 -16.08 -7.01 3.94
CA GLU A 123 -17.14 -8.01 4.13
C GLU A 123 -16.99 -9.24 3.21
N ILE A 124 -16.31 -9.05 2.07
CA ILE A 124 -16.00 -10.13 1.13
C ILE A 124 -14.58 -10.64 1.35
N GLY A 125 -13.64 -9.72 1.47
CA GLY A 125 -12.20 -10.02 1.50
C GLY A 125 -11.76 -10.70 2.77
N CYS A 126 -12.15 -10.22 3.96
CA CYS A 126 -11.72 -10.81 5.23
C CYS A 126 -12.21 -12.24 5.43
N PRO A 127 -13.49 -12.57 5.18
CA PRO A 127 -13.95 -13.96 5.22
C PRO A 127 -13.26 -14.85 4.18
N LYS A 128 -12.96 -14.32 2.98
CA LYS A 128 -12.21 -15.05 1.96
C LYS A 128 -10.80 -15.35 2.43
N VAL A 129 -10.07 -14.37 2.96
CA VAL A 129 -8.74 -14.57 3.54
C VAL A 129 -8.77 -15.61 4.65
N PHE A 130 -9.79 -15.54 5.54
CA PHE A 130 -9.94 -16.51 6.62
C PHE A 130 -10.08 -17.96 6.11
N ARG A 131 -10.84 -18.19 5.02
CA ARG A 131 -10.94 -19.52 4.41
C ARG A 131 -9.64 -19.97 3.75
N LEU A 132 -8.93 -19.08 3.06
CA LEU A 132 -7.67 -19.37 2.35
C LEU A 132 -6.54 -19.77 3.30
N LEU A 133 -6.50 -19.18 4.49
CA LEU A 133 -5.49 -19.50 5.50
C LEU A 133 -5.69 -20.87 6.11
N ARG A 134 -4.59 -21.60 6.33
CA ARG A 134 -4.56 -22.80 7.18
C ARG A 134 -4.74 -22.40 8.66
N ASN A 135 -4.98 -23.39 9.53
CA ASN A 135 -4.98 -23.15 10.96
C ASN A 135 -3.62 -22.58 11.42
N LYS A 136 -3.62 -21.57 12.27
CA LYS A 136 -2.47 -20.75 12.71
C LYS A 136 -1.84 -19.89 11.62
N GLY A 137 -2.42 -19.86 10.42
CA GLY A 137 -2.00 -18.94 9.36
C GLY A 137 -2.24 -17.48 9.72
N ALA A 138 -1.47 -16.58 9.13
CA ALA A 138 -1.49 -15.16 9.43
C ALA A 138 -2.08 -14.33 8.29
N PHE A 139 -2.90 -13.34 8.64
CA PHE A 139 -3.28 -12.25 7.75
C PHE A 139 -2.49 -11.00 8.13
N VAL A 140 -1.78 -10.41 7.16
CA VAL A 140 -0.86 -9.30 7.38
C VAL A 140 -1.19 -8.15 6.44
N LEU A 141 -1.47 -7.01 7.02
CA LEU A 141 -1.77 -5.76 6.31
C LEU A 141 -0.71 -4.73 6.64
N PHE A 142 -0.16 -4.06 5.65
CA PHE A 142 0.71 -2.91 5.88
C PHE A 142 0.52 -1.84 4.81
N ARG A 143 0.59 -0.61 5.26
CA ARG A 143 0.38 0.58 4.43
C ARG A 143 1.12 1.75 5.05
N TYR A 144 1.40 2.77 4.24
CA TYR A 144 1.95 4.02 4.71
C TYR A 144 1.02 5.21 4.44
N ILE A 145 1.23 6.24 5.23
CA ILE A 145 0.66 7.57 5.05
C ILE A 145 1.79 8.59 5.06
N THR A 146 1.59 9.71 4.37
CA THR A 146 2.50 10.86 4.47
C THR A 146 2.30 11.58 5.79
N VAL A 147 3.40 12.08 6.36
CA VAL A 147 3.37 12.89 7.59
C VAL A 147 3.41 14.36 7.19
N PRO A 148 2.42 15.18 7.60
CA PRO A 148 2.45 16.62 7.38
C PRO A 148 3.71 17.26 7.99
N ALA A 149 4.40 18.10 7.23
CA ALA A 149 5.60 18.81 7.66
C ALA A 149 5.25 20.24 8.08
N ASP A 150 4.35 20.38 9.07
CA ASP A 150 3.86 21.68 9.52
C ASP A 150 5.03 22.56 9.97
N GLY A 151 5.07 23.79 9.45
CA GLY A 151 6.15 24.77 9.68
C GLY A 151 7.33 24.69 8.70
N ASP A 152 7.38 23.69 7.81
CA ASP A 152 8.31 23.66 6.68
C ASP A 152 7.81 24.60 5.57
N GLU A 153 8.65 25.53 5.13
CA GLU A 153 8.26 26.58 4.18
C GLU A 153 7.81 25.99 2.83
N LEU A 154 8.51 25.00 2.30
CA LEU A 154 8.13 24.33 1.05
C LEU A 154 6.80 23.60 1.21
N TYR A 155 6.61 22.87 2.32
CA TYR A 155 5.36 22.19 2.60
C TYR A 155 4.18 23.17 2.65
N GLU A 156 4.31 24.30 3.35
CA GLU A 156 3.28 25.34 3.45
C GLU A 156 2.92 25.95 2.09
N GLU A 157 3.93 26.17 1.26
CA GLU A 157 3.72 26.67 -0.10
C GLU A 157 2.96 25.63 -0.95
N ILE A 158 3.34 24.36 -0.88
CA ILE A 158 2.63 23.27 -1.56
C ILE A 158 1.17 23.18 -1.08
N GLN A 159 0.91 23.29 0.25
CA GLN A 159 -0.46 23.28 0.77
C GLN A 159 -1.29 24.47 0.26
N THR A 160 -0.66 25.60 0.01
CA THR A 160 -1.32 26.79 -0.58
C THR A 160 -1.71 26.54 -2.04
N LEU A 161 -0.85 25.88 -2.81
CA LEU A 161 -1.15 25.46 -4.19
C LEU A 161 -2.31 24.44 -4.24
N TYR A 162 -2.32 23.45 -3.34
CA TYR A 162 -3.43 22.52 -3.22
C TYR A 162 -4.75 23.23 -2.91
N ARG A 163 -4.76 24.19 -1.97
CA ARG A 163 -5.95 24.99 -1.64
C ARG A 163 -6.47 25.77 -2.85
N LYS A 164 -5.58 26.20 -3.72
CA LYS A 164 -5.93 26.99 -4.91
C LYS A 164 -6.47 26.11 -6.05
N TYR A 165 -5.82 25.01 -6.34
CA TYR A 165 -6.04 24.24 -7.58
C TYR A 165 -6.71 22.89 -7.39
N PHE A 166 -6.72 22.31 -6.17
CA PHE A 166 -7.20 20.96 -5.90
C PHE A 166 -8.45 21.00 -5.01
N LYS A 167 -9.63 21.15 -5.60
CA LYS A 167 -10.88 21.27 -4.83
C LYS A 167 -11.76 20.03 -4.95
N PRO A 168 -12.46 19.60 -3.87
CA PRO A 168 -12.38 20.15 -2.52
C PRO A 168 -11.05 19.82 -1.85
N TYR A 169 -10.42 20.82 -1.21
CA TYR A 169 -9.17 20.64 -0.47
C TYR A 169 -9.44 20.54 1.02
N LYS A 170 -8.80 19.53 1.65
CA LYS A 170 -8.75 19.41 3.10
C LYS A 170 -7.29 19.23 3.52
N ARG A 171 -6.78 20.20 4.29
CA ARG A 171 -5.41 20.13 4.80
C ARG A 171 -5.22 18.84 5.61
N PRO A 172 -4.18 18.06 5.32
CA PRO A 172 -3.80 16.95 6.16
C PRO A 172 -3.45 17.40 7.57
N ILE A 173 -3.88 16.66 8.58
CA ILE A 173 -3.58 16.95 9.99
C ILE A 173 -2.55 15.93 10.46
N ARG A 174 -1.44 16.44 11.03
CA ARG A 174 -0.44 15.61 11.69
C ARG A 174 -1.06 14.95 12.91
N LYS A 175 -0.78 13.66 13.07
CA LYS A 175 -1.18 12.87 14.23
C LYS A 175 0.06 12.32 14.93
N THR A 176 -0.01 12.26 16.24
CA THR A 176 1.00 11.59 17.08
C THR A 176 0.89 10.07 16.94
N GLY A 177 1.95 9.36 17.34
CA GLY A 177 1.89 7.90 17.38
C GLY A 177 0.72 7.39 18.21
N ALA A 178 0.47 7.98 19.39
CA ALA A 178 -0.64 7.60 20.27
C ALA A 178 -2.01 7.76 19.59
N GLU A 179 -2.24 8.86 18.88
CA GLU A 179 -3.50 9.08 18.16
C GLU A 179 -3.69 8.10 16.99
N LEU A 180 -2.60 7.65 16.35
CA LEU A 180 -2.67 6.70 15.24
C LEU A 180 -3.04 5.27 15.70
N TRP A 181 -2.92 4.97 17.00
CA TRP A 181 -3.35 3.69 17.57
C TRP A 181 -4.86 3.58 17.79
N GLU A 182 -5.58 4.69 17.72
CA GLU A 182 -7.04 4.66 17.86
C GLU A 182 -7.69 3.88 16.71
N PRO A 183 -8.58 2.93 16.99
CA PRO A 183 -9.22 2.09 15.95
C PRO A 183 -9.87 2.91 14.83
N SER A 184 -10.48 4.05 15.19
CA SER A 184 -11.08 4.98 14.22
C SER A 184 -10.08 5.63 13.30
N GLU A 185 -8.87 5.95 13.77
CA GLU A 185 -7.80 6.50 12.95
C GLU A 185 -7.13 5.41 12.10
N ILE A 186 -6.98 4.19 12.63
CA ILE A 186 -6.50 3.02 11.87
C ILE A 186 -7.40 2.79 10.66
N LYS A 187 -8.72 2.70 10.88
CA LYS A 187 -9.70 2.52 9.80
C LYS A 187 -9.67 3.69 8.81
N LYS A 188 -9.70 4.91 9.29
CA LYS A 188 -9.78 6.12 8.46
C LYS A 188 -8.54 6.37 7.61
N ARG A 189 -7.34 6.19 8.18
CA ARG A 189 -6.07 6.55 7.53
C ARG A 189 -5.41 5.40 6.79
N PHE A 190 -5.48 4.19 7.37
CA PHE A 190 -4.85 3.02 6.79
C PHE A 190 -5.85 2.12 6.06
N GLY A 191 -7.15 2.30 6.29
CA GLY A 191 -8.19 1.49 5.66
C GLY A 191 -8.22 0.06 6.18
N PHE A 192 -7.79 -0.16 7.44
CA PHE A 192 -7.79 -1.46 8.08
C PHE A 192 -9.02 -1.59 8.98
N GLU A 193 -9.82 -2.61 8.72
CA GLU A 193 -10.95 -2.98 9.57
C GLU A 193 -10.46 -3.77 10.80
N ASP A 194 -11.29 -3.84 11.84
CA ASP A 194 -10.99 -4.68 13.00
C ASP A 194 -11.09 -6.16 12.59
N LEU A 195 -9.95 -6.81 12.43
CA LEU A 195 -9.86 -8.21 12.03
C LEU A 195 -10.53 -9.17 13.01
N LYS A 196 -10.74 -8.77 14.29
CA LYS A 196 -11.46 -9.59 15.28
C LYS A 196 -12.90 -9.86 14.87
N GLN A 197 -13.54 -8.92 14.17
CA GLN A 197 -14.91 -9.08 13.68
C GLN A 197 -15.03 -10.20 12.63
N TYR A 198 -13.91 -10.58 12.01
CA TYR A 198 -13.84 -11.63 10.98
C TYR A 198 -13.21 -12.93 11.50
N GLY A 199 -13.09 -13.08 12.84
CA GLY A 199 -12.61 -14.31 13.48
C GLY A 199 -11.09 -14.41 13.67
N PHE A 200 -10.33 -13.37 13.34
CA PHE A 200 -8.90 -13.33 13.63
C PHE A 200 -8.64 -12.99 15.10
N SER A 201 -7.58 -13.56 15.65
CA SER A 201 -7.10 -13.32 17.01
C SER A 201 -5.58 -13.06 17.00
N ASP A 202 -4.96 -12.96 18.17
CA ASP A 202 -3.52 -12.63 18.30
C ASP A 202 -3.16 -11.36 17.50
N ILE A 203 -3.98 -10.33 17.65
CA ILE A 203 -3.80 -9.09 16.89
C ILE A 203 -2.54 -8.37 17.34
N SER A 204 -1.68 -8.03 16.38
CA SER A 204 -0.46 -7.25 16.59
C SER A 204 -0.40 -6.08 15.63
N THR A 205 -0.01 -4.92 16.15
CA THR A 205 0.09 -3.68 15.38
C THR A 205 1.38 -2.95 15.72
N LYS A 206 2.09 -2.45 14.70
CA LYS A 206 3.32 -1.66 14.87
C LYS A 206 3.34 -0.46 13.93
N LEU A 207 4.05 0.59 14.35
CA LEU A 207 4.34 1.78 13.54
C LEU A 207 5.83 1.90 13.29
N TYR A 208 6.17 2.31 12.07
CA TYR A 208 7.54 2.59 11.66
C TYR A 208 7.59 3.96 10.99
N SER A 209 8.71 4.63 11.10
CA SER A 209 8.97 5.90 10.43
C SER A 209 9.94 5.69 9.28
N GLY A 210 9.76 6.46 8.21
CA GLY A 210 10.70 6.49 7.11
C GLY A 210 10.56 7.79 6.34
N SER A 211 11.47 8.02 5.40
CA SER A 211 11.41 9.19 4.53
C SER A 211 11.97 8.87 3.15
N LYS A 212 11.54 9.64 2.15
CA LYS A 212 12.13 9.63 0.82
C LYS A 212 12.26 11.07 0.33
N THR A 213 13.39 11.39 -0.29
CA THR A 213 13.65 12.70 -0.89
C THR A 213 13.47 12.60 -2.39
N TYR A 214 12.72 13.54 -2.93
CA TYR A 214 12.37 13.62 -4.35
C TYR A 214 12.93 14.90 -4.96
N ASN A 215 13.35 14.86 -6.21
CA ASN A 215 13.43 16.06 -7.02
C ASN A 215 12.03 16.45 -7.52
N ALA A 216 11.92 17.59 -8.23
CA ALA A 216 10.63 18.09 -8.68
C ALA A 216 9.90 17.12 -9.62
N ASP A 217 10.61 16.50 -10.57
CA ASP A 217 10.02 15.55 -11.51
C ASP A 217 9.57 14.25 -10.85
N GLU A 218 10.38 13.74 -9.93
CA GLU A 218 10.04 12.56 -9.14
C GLU A 218 8.83 12.79 -8.25
N TYR A 219 8.71 13.99 -7.67
CA TYR A 219 7.55 14.30 -6.82
C TYR A 219 6.28 14.42 -7.64
N ILE A 220 6.33 15.05 -8.83
CA ILE A 220 5.17 15.09 -9.75
C ILE A 220 4.81 13.66 -10.21
N ALA A 221 5.80 12.84 -10.56
CA ALA A 221 5.56 11.45 -10.90
C ALA A 221 4.93 10.66 -9.73
N LEU A 222 5.35 10.93 -8.47
CA LEU A 222 4.70 10.35 -7.28
C LEU A 222 3.22 10.75 -7.20
N LEU A 223 2.89 12.04 -7.41
CA LEU A 223 1.51 12.52 -7.38
C LEU A 223 0.65 11.83 -8.46
N GLU A 224 1.19 11.61 -9.65
CA GLU A 224 0.53 10.87 -10.74
C GLU A 224 0.30 9.38 -10.42
N THR A 225 0.93 8.83 -9.39
CA THR A 225 0.61 7.48 -8.91
C THR A 225 -0.53 7.45 -7.89
N PHE A 226 -1.10 8.58 -7.48
CA PHE A 226 -2.25 8.62 -6.59
C PHE A 226 -3.57 8.69 -7.39
N ALA A 227 -4.53 7.86 -7.01
CA ALA A 227 -5.82 7.74 -7.73
C ALA A 227 -6.61 9.05 -7.76
N ASP A 228 -6.55 9.86 -6.70
CA ASP A 228 -7.22 11.15 -6.60
C ASP A 228 -6.61 12.21 -7.53
N HIS A 229 -5.29 12.17 -7.74
CA HIS A 229 -4.62 13.02 -8.73
C HIS A 229 -4.93 12.58 -10.16
N ARG A 230 -4.79 11.29 -10.46
CA ARG A 230 -5.03 10.77 -11.81
C ARG A 230 -6.45 11.03 -12.31
N SER A 231 -7.42 10.99 -11.43
CA SER A 231 -8.83 11.22 -11.79
C SER A 231 -9.17 12.69 -12.07
N ARG A 232 -8.20 13.62 -11.91
CA ARG A 232 -8.44 15.05 -12.16
C ARG A 232 -8.22 15.42 -13.62
N PRO A 233 -9.01 16.40 -14.12
CA PRO A 233 -8.77 16.99 -15.42
C PRO A 233 -7.39 17.64 -15.52
N GLU A 234 -6.78 17.59 -16.70
CA GLU A 234 -5.47 18.22 -16.93
C GLU A 234 -5.48 19.72 -16.63
N SER A 235 -6.60 20.39 -16.87
CA SER A 235 -6.78 21.83 -16.54
C SER A 235 -6.64 22.15 -15.05
N GLU A 236 -6.87 21.18 -14.16
CA GLU A 236 -6.66 21.32 -12.71
C GLU A 236 -5.24 20.89 -12.31
N LYS A 237 -4.72 19.80 -12.92
CA LYS A 237 -3.40 19.26 -12.60
C LYS A 237 -2.26 20.12 -13.08
N ALA A 238 -2.30 20.61 -14.33
CA ALA A 238 -1.19 21.33 -14.93
C ALA A 238 -0.76 22.57 -14.12
N PRO A 239 -1.65 23.47 -13.68
CA PRO A 239 -1.25 24.61 -12.86
C PRO A 239 -0.78 24.22 -11.46
N LEU A 240 -1.34 23.16 -10.87
CA LEU A 240 -0.88 22.61 -9.58
C LEU A 240 0.55 22.08 -9.71
N TYR A 241 0.80 21.26 -10.71
CA TYR A 241 2.10 20.60 -10.91
C TYR A 241 3.20 21.57 -11.30
N SER A 242 2.89 22.56 -12.15
CA SER A 242 3.81 23.66 -12.45
C SER A 242 4.19 24.43 -11.19
N GLY A 243 3.21 24.82 -10.39
CA GLY A 243 3.45 25.54 -9.15
C GLY A 243 4.27 24.74 -8.13
N ILE A 244 3.97 23.44 -7.96
CA ILE A 244 4.73 22.55 -7.07
C ILE A 244 6.18 22.39 -7.56
N ARG A 245 6.39 22.19 -8.87
CA ARG A 245 7.73 22.12 -9.48
C ARG A 245 8.54 23.38 -9.18
N GLU A 246 7.96 24.54 -9.43
CA GLU A 246 8.61 25.82 -9.18
C GLU A 246 8.93 26.03 -7.69
N ALA A 247 8.00 25.65 -6.80
CA ALA A 247 8.22 25.72 -5.36
C ALA A 247 9.42 24.85 -4.95
N ILE A 248 9.47 23.59 -5.38
CA ILE A 248 10.58 22.68 -5.08
C ILE A 248 11.91 23.28 -5.58
N LEU A 249 11.93 23.82 -6.80
CA LEU A 249 13.15 24.41 -7.37
C LEU A 249 13.62 25.65 -6.57
N ARG A 250 12.70 26.53 -6.14
CA ARG A 250 13.04 27.68 -5.29
C ARG A 250 13.60 27.29 -3.93
N HIS A 251 13.14 26.16 -3.37
CA HIS A 251 13.58 25.64 -2.08
C HIS A 251 14.73 24.60 -2.19
N GLY A 252 15.61 24.75 -3.17
CA GLY A 252 16.83 23.95 -3.30
C GLY A 252 16.69 22.66 -4.12
N GLY A 253 15.60 22.50 -4.86
CA GLY A 253 15.41 21.43 -5.84
C GLY A 253 15.09 20.05 -5.26
N ARG A 254 14.85 19.96 -3.93
CA ARG A 254 14.56 18.69 -3.26
C ARG A 254 13.42 18.85 -2.26
N HIS A 255 12.56 17.82 -2.21
CA HIS A 255 11.45 17.73 -1.27
C HIS A 255 11.52 16.43 -0.49
N LYS A 256 11.76 16.53 0.81
CA LYS A 256 11.74 15.38 1.72
C LYS A 256 10.31 15.11 2.16
N VAL A 257 9.84 13.89 1.95
CA VAL A 257 8.52 13.42 2.42
C VAL A 257 8.74 12.38 3.51
N ASP A 258 8.20 12.65 4.68
CA ASP A 258 8.20 11.69 5.80
C ASP A 258 6.95 10.80 5.72
N TYR A 259 7.13 9.54 6.10
CA TYR A 259 6.09 8.51 6.08
C TYR A 259 5.95 7.84 7.44
N THR A 260 4.72 7.51 7.81
CA THR A 260 4.43 6.53 8.85
C THR A 260 3.90 5.27 8.19
N PHE A 261 4.55 4.14 8.45
CA PHE A 261 4.12 2.82 8.02
C PHE A 261 3.40 2.13 9.17
N MET A 262 2.27 1.52 8.89
CA MET A 262 1.54 0.70 9.85
C MET A 262 1.58 -0.75 9.39
N LEU A 263 1.95 -1.63 10.30
CA LEU A 263 1.83 -3.08 10.19
C LEU A 263 0.67 -3.51 11.10
N TYR A 264 -0.26 -4.30 10.56
CA TYR A 264 -1.43 -4.82 11.25
C TYR A 264 -1.60 -6.29 10.92
N MET A 265 -1.56 -7.15 11.94
CA MET A 265 -1.50 -8.59 11.77
C MET A 265 -2.56 -9.28 12.64
N GLY A 266 -3.09 -10.39 12.15
CA GLY A 266 -3.98 -11.28 12.89
C GLY A 266 -3.79 -12.73 12.50
N ARG A 267 -4.10 -13.66 13.38
CA ARG A 267 -4.03 -15.10 13.14
C ARG A 267 -5.39 -15.74 13.07
N LYS A 268 -5.48 -16.76 12.24
CA LYS A 268 -6.59 -17.72 12.22
C LYS A 268 -6.31 -18.82 13.23
N TYR A 269 -7.23 -19.04 14.16
CA TYR A 269 -7.28 -20.24 15.00
C TYR A 269 -8.64 -20.93 14.81
N ILE A 270 -8.59 -22.25 14.62
CA ILE A 270 -9.76 -23.12 14.51
C ILE A 270 -9.65 -24.17 15.61
#